data_f7cf40646e9db6bfa9372a3c515a4b58
#
_entry.id   f7cf40646e9db6bfa9372a3c515a4b58
#
_cell.length_a   1.000
_cell.length_b   1.000
_cell.length_c   1.000
_cell.angle_alpha   90.00
_cell.angle_beta   90.00
_cell.angle_gamma   90.00
#
_symmetry.space_group_name_H-M   'P 1'
#
loop_
_entity.id
_entity.type
_entity.pdbx_description
1 polymer ?
#
loop_
_entity_poly.entity_id
_entity_poly.type
_entity_poly.pdbx_seq_one_letter_code
_entity_poly.pdbx_strand_id
1 'polypeptide(L)'
;QFTARVPQLSARLSEVVSAMSDYSAPAAQINLANRQIVLADRMARRVSEVVSGGEKSVSSADALGRDTAVFSQILTGLKSGNPELNVLAVATPAAMNSVIAAEDLFAESENEISEILSAATDLYEVNKAESAISLDSAIFLEDSENLYSAYNNINLRRVFPNSYITIVSAILAAASLVFLLLSIFSTQKGQLSKSNEANKQQQQA
;
A
#
# COMPACT_ATOMS: atom_id res chain seq x y z
N GLN A 1 1.42 6.20 21.97
CA GLN A 1 1.00 6.22 23.40
C GLN A 1 0.51 7.60 23.82
N PHE A 2 1.07 8.73 23.35
CA PHE A 2 0.59 10.09 23.65
C PHE A 2 -0.93 10.26 23.41
N THR A 3 -1.43 9.86 22.25
CA THR A 3 -2.87 9.99 21.92
C THR A 3 -3.80 9.27 22.89
N ALA A 4 -3.34 8.19 23.52
CA ALA A 4 -4.08 7.48 24.54
C ALA A 4 -4.11 8.20 25.90
N ARG A 5 -3.15 9.09 26.16
CA ARG A 5 -3.07 9.90 27.39
C ARG A 5 -3.85 11.22 27.30
N VAL A 6 -4.16 11.70 26.08
CA VAL A 6 -4.84 12.97 25.87
C VAL A 6 -6.17 13.08 26.65
N PRO A 7 -7.04 12.05 26.75
CA PRO A 7 -8.23 12.15 27.57
C PRO A 7 -7.95 12.40 29.06
N GLN A 8 -6.89 11.78 29.61
CA GLN A 8 -6.49 11.99 30.99
C GLN A 8 -5.90 13.40 31.20
N LEU A 9 -5.07 13.86 30.27
CA LEU A 9 -4.51 15.20 30.26
C LEU A 9 -5.63 16.26 30.20
N SER A 10 -6.60 16.07 29.30
CA SER A 10 -7.78 16.94 29.18
C SER A 10 -8.65 16.95 30.43
N ALA A 11 -8.78 15.80 31.10
CA ALA A 11 -9.50 15.73 32.38
C ALA A 11 -8.77 16.55 33.46
N ARG A 12 -7.46 16.45 33.61
CA ARG A 12 -6.68 17.24 34.57
C ARG A 12 -6.76 18.74 34.28
N LEU A 13 -6.66 19.11 32.99
CA LEU A 13 -6.82 20.53 32.60
C LEU A 13 -8.25 21.04 32.89
N SER A 14 -9.28 20.20 32.70
CA SER A 14 -10.66 20.57 33.05
C SER A 14 -10.84 20.78 34.56
N GLU A 15 -10.15 19.99 35.39
CA GLU A 15 -10.11 20.21 36.85
C GLU A 15 -9.43 21.55 37.20
N VAL A 16 -8.34 21.92 36.51
CA VAL A 16 -7.68 23.22 36.62
C VAL A 16 -8.68 24.35 36.32
N VAL A 17 -9.37 24.25 35.19
CA VAL A 17 -10.37 25.23 34.75
C VAL A 17 -11.49 25.37 35.76
N SER A 18 -12.05 24.26 36.27
CA SER A 18 -13.09 24.28 37.31
C SER A 18 -12.62 24.95 38.59
N ALA A 19 -11.45 24.54 39.11
CA ALA A 19 -10.89 25.14 40.33
C ALA A 19 -10.57 26.63 40.18
N MET A 20 -10.12 27.08 38.98
CA MET A 20 -9.92 28.49 38.68
C MET A 20 -11.24 29.28 38.64
N SER A 21 -12.28 28.68 38.06
CA SER A 21 -13.63 29.27 38.00
C SER A 21 -14.25 29.39 39.38
N ASP A 22 -14.15 28.38 40.24
CA ASP A 22 -14.65 28.37 41.63
C ASP A 22 -13.97 29.43 42.47
N TYR A 23 -12.71 29.72 42.20
CA TYR A 23 -11.95 30.78 42.90
C TYR A 23 -12.09 32.16 42.25
N SER A 24 -12.96 32.32 41.28
CA SER A 24 -13.16 33.58 40.56
C SER A 24 -11.87 34.13 39.90
N ALA A 25 -11.05 33.29 39.36
CA ALA A 25 -9.86 33.70 38.60
C ALA A 25 -10.24 34.61 37.42
N PRO A 26 -9.34 35.48 36.94
CA PRO A 26 -9.63 36.31 35.78
C PRO A 26 -10.04 35.48 34.56
N ALA A 27 -11.07 35.92 33.84
CA ALA A 27 -11.62 35.19 32.69
C ALA A 27 -10.57 34.90 31.61
N ALA A 28 -9.58 35.79 31.45
CA ALA A 28 -8.48 35.58 30.54
C ALA A 28 -7.62 34.35 30.91
N GLN A 29 -7.40 34.11 32.21
CA GLN A 29 -6.62 32.95 32.70
C GLN A 29 -7.42 31.66 32.56
N ILE A 30 -8.73 31.67 32.83
CA ILE A 30 -9.62 30.54 32.60
C ILE A 30 -9.66 30.17 31.12
N ASN A 31 -9.75 31.17 30.23
CA ASN A 31 -9.70 30.94 28.80
C ASN A 31 -8.35 30.36 28.32
N LEU A 32 -7.24 30.81 28.94
CA LEU A 32 -5.93 30.28 28.67
C LEU A 32 -5.84 28.80 29.03
N ALA A 33 -6.30 28.39 30.19
CA ALA A 33 -6.36 27.00 30.63
C ALA A 33 -7.27 26.15 29.71
N ASN A 34 -8.45 26.66 29.31
CA ASN A 34 -9.32 25.99 28.35
C ASN A 34 -8.64 25.74 26.98
N ARG A 35 -7.83 26.71 26.51
CA ARG A 35 -7.11 26.56 25.26
C ARG A 35 -6.08 25.42 25.32
N GLN A 36 -5.58 25.05 26.50
CA GLN A 36 -4.66 23.91 26.64
C GLN A 36 -5.37 22.59 26.33
N ILE A 37 -6.64 22.43 26.66
CA ILE A 37 -7.42 21.25 26.32
C ILE A 37 -7.51 21.12 24.79
N VAL A 38 -7.86 22.20 24.09
CA VAL A 38 -7.95 22.23 22.64
C VAL A 38 -6.58 21.99 22.00
N LEU A 39 -5.51 22.51 22.62
CA LEU A 39 -4.15 22.33 22.14
C LEU A 39 -3.68 20.87 22.26
N ALA A 40 -4.00 20.19 23.37
CA ALA A 40 -3.71 18.78 23.55
C ALA A 40 -4.39 17.90 22.47
N ASP A 41 -5.67 18.15 22.18
CA ASP A 41 -6.38 17.46 21.10
C ASP A 41 -5.78 17.73 19.72
N ARG A 42 -5.34 18.97 19.47
CA ARG A 42 -4.68 19.35 18.23
C ARG A 42 -3.34 18.64 18.08
N MET A 43 -2.55 18.57 19.14
CA MET A 43 -1.30 17.82 19.16
C MET A 43 -1.52 16.34 18.86
N ALA A 44 -2.55 15.72 19.44
CA ALA A 44 -2.90 14.32 19.16
C ALA A 44 -3.21 14.08 17.67
N ARG A 45 -3.95 14.96 17.03
CA ARG A 45 -4.22 14.89 15.59
C ARG A 45 -2.93 15.02 14.77
N ARG A 46 -2.05 15.96 15.13
CA ARG A 46 -0.77 16.15 14.45
C ARG A 46 0.17 14.95 14.60
N VAL A 47 0.21 14.35 15.78
CA VAL A 47 0.93 13.08 15.97
C VAL A 47 0.44 12.02 14.98
N SER A 48 -0.86 11.86 14.83
CA SER A 48 -1.43 10.92 13.87
C SER A 48 -1.06 11.26 12.43
N GLU A 49 -1.06 12.54 12.06
CA GLU A 49 -0.64 13.01 10.72
C GLU A 49 0.84 12.74 10.45
N VAL A 50 1.72 12.99 11.43
CA VAL A 50 3.16 12.72 11.32
C VAL A 50 3.42 11.23 11.16
N VAL A 51 2.81 10.40 12.00
CA VAL A 51 2.99 8.94 11.99
C VAL A 51 2.46 8.31 10.70
N SER A 52 1.43 8.92 10.09
CA SER A 52 0.93 8.44 8.79
C SER A 52 1.91 8.60 7.63
N GLY A 53 2.94 9.43 7.77
CA GLY A 53 3.98 9.65 6.74
C GLY A 53 3.51 10.29 5.44
N GLY A 54 2.27 10.83 5.38
CA GLY A 54 1.71 11.47 4.20
C GLY A 54 2.35 12.82 3.86
N GLU A 55 1.91 13.45 2.76
CA GLU A 55 2.45 14.75 2.29
C GLU A 55 2.50 15.85 3.36
N LYS A 56 1.58 15.81 4.33
CA LYS A 56 1.50 16.80 5.42
C LYS A 56 2.36 16.46 6.63
N SER A 57 3.01 15.28 6.66
CA SER A 57 3.73 14.81 7.85
C SER A 57 4.81 15.78 8.32
N VAL A 58 5.64 16.29 7.40
CA VAL A 58 6.71 17.24 7.73
C VAL A 58 6.16 18.56 8.27
N SER A 59 5.14 19.13 7.61
CA SER A 59 4.51 20.39 8.07
C SER A 59 3.75 20.19 9.39
N SER A 60 3.16 19.03 9.61
CA SER A 60 2.51 18.67 10.87
C SER A 60 3.51 18.44 11.99
N ALA A 61 4.71 17.91 11.69
CA ALA A 61 5.82 17.81 12.65
C ALA A 61 6.29 19.18 13.12
N ASP A 62 6.57 20.12 12.21
CA ASP A 62 6.94 21.50 12.57
C ASP A 62 5.87 22.17 13.43
N ALA A 63 4.62 21.98 13.08
CA ALA A 63 3.51 22.54 13.81
C ALA A 63 3.31 21.84 15.18
N LEU A 64 3.54 20.53 15.26
CA LEU A 64 3.54 19.77 16.52
C LEU A 64 4.64 20.28 17.47
N GLY A 65 5.86 20.49 16.96
CA GLY A 65 6.95 21.04 17.77
C GLY A 65 6.62 22.41 18.37
N ARG A 66 6.02 23.33 17.59
CA ARG A 66 5.55 24.62 18.11
C ARG A 66 4.44 24.49 19.15
N ASP A 67 3.46 23.61 18.90
CA ASP A 67 2.36 23.38 19.85
C ASP A 67 2.86 22.79 21.16
N THR A 68 3.80 21.83 21.10
CA THR A 68 4.44 21.23 22.28
C THR A 68 5.16 22.28 23.12
N ALA A 69 5.93 23.16 22.49
CA ALA A 69 6.64 24.23 23.18
C ALA A 69 5.65 25.21 23.87
N VAL A 70 4.61 25.63 23.15
CA VAL A 70 3.57 26.54 23.72
C VAL A 70 2.82 25.89 24.87
N PHE A 71 2.46 24.60 24.71
CA PHE A 71 1.77 23.84 25.75
C PHE A 71 2.61 23.74 27.03
N SER A 72 3.87 23.36 26.91
CA SER A 72 4.82 23.26 28.03
C SER A 72 5.00 24.61 28.74
N GLN A 73 5.22 25.69 27.98
CA GLN A 73 5.40 27.04 28.53
C GLN A 73 4.18 27.52 29.32
N ILE A 74 2.97 27.29 28.80
CA ILE A 74 1.74 27.72 29.49
C ILE A 74 1.50 26.85 30.71
N LEU A 75 1.74 25.54 30.64
CA LEU A 75 1.57 24.63 31.77
C LEU A 75 2.50 25.00 32.92
N THR A 76 3.78 25.26 32.63
CA THR A 76 4.77 25.79 33.57
C THR A 76 4.35 27.17 34.09
N GLY A 77 3.80 28.04 33.23
CA GLY A 77 3.27 29.35 33.62
C GLY A 77 2.07 29.25 34.56
N LEU A 78 1.19 28.30 34.38
CA LEU A 78 0.06 28.05 35.32
C LEU A 78 0.56 27.57 36.69
N LYS A 79 1.70 26.90 36.76
CA LYS A 79 2.35 26.45 37.98
C LYS A 79 3.08 27.60 38.71
N SER A 80 3.90 28.34 38.02
CA SER A 80 4.88 29.27 38.61
C SER A 80 4.66 30.76 38.22
N GLY A 81 3.78 31.04 37.29
CA GLY A 81 3.59 32.32 36.65
C GLY A 81 4.57 32.51 35.47
N ASN A 82 4.13 33.22 34.44
CA ASN A 82 4.97 33.65 33.30
C ASN A 82 4.51 35.06 32.86
N PRO A 83 5.24 36.12 33.28
CA PRO A 83 4.88 37.50 32.93
C PRO A 83 4.96 37.80 31.45
N GLU A 84 5.87 37.17 30.71
CA GLU A 84 6.04 37.37 29.25
C GLU A 84 4.83 36.90 28.46
N LEU A 85 4.20 35.82 28.92
CA LEU A 85 2.99 35.26 28.33
C LEU A 85 1.71 35.76 29.02
N ASN A 86 1.85 36.66 29.99
CA ASN A 86 0.76 37.12 30.83
C ASN A 86 -0.02 35.98 31.49
N VAL A 87 0.68 34.94 31.94
CA VAL A 87 0.14 33.78 32.65
C VAL A 87 0.38 33.97 34.14
N LEU A 88 -0.70 33.92 34.94
CA LEU A 88 -0.63 33.93 36.39
C LEU A 88 -0.57 32.51 36.92
N ALA A 89 0.21 32.29 37.98
CA ALA A 89 0.19 31.02 38.69
C ALA A 89 -1.22 30.78 39.29
N VAL A 90 -1.66 29.54 39.29
CA VAL A 90 -2.95 29.15 39.91
C VAL A 90 -2.90 29.41 41.41
N ALA A 91 -4.00 29.95 41.96
CA ALA A 91 -4.01 30.45 43.34
C ALA A 91 -4.39 29.39 44.36
N THR A 92 -5.06 28.31 43.95
CA THR A 92 -5.61 27.32 44.90
C THR A 92 -4.78 26.02 44.90
N PRO A 93 -4.64 25.34 46.05
CA PRO A 93 -3.99 24.07 46.17
C PRO A 93 -4.64 22.99 45.27
N ALA A 94 -5.94 23.02 45.08
CA ALA A 94 -6.66 22.09 44.22
C ALA A 94 -6.25 22.28 42.74
N ALA A 95 -6.25 23.52 42.22
CA ALA A 95 -5.79 23.83 40.88
C ALA A 95 -4.30 23.47 40.71
N MET A 96 -3.47 23.78 41.71
CA MET A 96 -2.03 23.46 41.69
C MET A 96 -1.78 21.96 41.57
N ASN A 97 -2.49 21.14 42.36
CA ASN A 97 -2.35 19.67 42.26
C ASN A 97 -2.75 19.15 40.88
N SER A 98 -3.80 19.69 40.26
CA SER A 98 -4.23 19.30 38.93
C SER A 98 -3.28 19.78 37.84
N VAL A 99 -2.63 20.96 38.00
CA VAL A 99 -1.56 21.45 37.11
C VAL A 99 -0.33 20.52 37.15
N ILE A 100 0.10 20.16 38.39
CA ILE A 100 1.22 19.25 38.59
C ILE A 100 0.92 17.90 37.95
N ALA A 101 -0.27 17.34 38.19
CA ALA A 101 -0.66 16.05 37.58
C ALA A 101 -0.73 16.13 36.04
N ALA A 102 -1.14 17.27 35.47
CA ALA A 102 -1.10 17.49 34.03
C ALA A 102 0.31 17.62 33.49
N GLU A 103 1.21 18.30 34.23
CA GLU A 103 2.63 18.42 33.89
C GLU A 103 3.33 17.06 33.88
N ASP A 104 3.10 16.21 34.91
CA ASP A 104 3.66 14.87 34.98
C ASP A 104 3.21 13.99 33.80
N LEU A 105 1.91 13.99 33.49
CA LEU A 105 1.37 13.26 32.32
C LEU A 105 1.96 13.77 30.99
N PHE A 106 2.18 15.07 30.90
CA PHE A 106 2.74 15.67 29.70
C PHE A 106 4.24 15.35 29.56
N ALA A 107 5.00 15.41 30.66
CA ALA A 107 6.44 15.09 30.67
C ALA A 107 6.72 13.64 30.19
N GLU A 108 5.87 12.69 30.58
CA GLU A 108 5.94 11.30 30.08
C GLU A 108 5.73 11.22 28.54
N SER A 109 4.94 12.16 28.00
CA SER A 109 4.59 12.21 26.57
C SER A 109 5.57 13.02 25.73
N GLU A 110 6.31 13.92 26.35
CA GLU A 110 7.24 14.85 25.66
C GLU A 110 8.39 14.09 24.97
N ASN A 111 8.91 13.04 25.61
CA ASN A 111 9.92 12.18 25.01
C ASN A 111 9.38 11.44 23.78
N GLU A 112 8.17 10.90 23.86
CA GLU A 112 7.53 10.21 22.71
C GLU A 112 7.27 11.19 21.55
N ILE A 113 6.86 12.43 21.83
CA ILE A 113 6.69 13.47 20.83
C ILE A 113 8.03 13.81 20.19
N SER A 114 9.08 13.93 20.98
CA SER A 114 10.43 14.20 20.48
C SER A 114 10.94 13.10 19.55
N GLU A 115 10.71 11.83 19.89
CA GLU A 115 11.05 10.71 19.02
C GLU A 115 10.27 10.75 17.69
N ILE A 116 8.96 11.02 17.75
CA ILE A 116 8.13 11.18 16.56
C ILE A 116 8.63 12.34 15.68
N LEU A 117 8.97 13.47 16.29
CA LEU A 117 9.51 14.62 15.57
C LEU A 117 10.84 14.31 14.88
N SER A 118 11.72 13.57 15.55
CA SER A 118 13.01 13.17 14.98
C SER A 118 12.86 12.19 13.82
N ALA A 119 11.85 11.31 13.87
CA ALA A 119 11.58 10.32 12.83
C ALA A 119 10.69 10.85 11.68
N ALA A 120 10.17 12.07 11.78
CA ALA A 120 9.16 12.58 10.84
C ALA A 120 9.63 12.57 9.37
N THR A 121 10.88 12.92 9.12
CA THR A 121 11.47 12.95 7.77
C THR A 121 11.61 11.53 7.22
N ASP A 122 12.08 10.59 8.03
CA ASP A 122 12.27 9.20 7.63
C ASP A 122 10.91 8.53 7.35
N LEU A 123 9.90 8.81 8.17
CA LEU A 123 8.53 8.34 7.95
C LEU A 123 7.94 8.86 6.63
N TYR A 124 8.20 10.12 6.30
CA TYR A 124 7.78 10.70 5.02
C TYR A 124 8.47 9.99 3.83
N GLU A 125 9.79 9.80 3.89
CA GLU A 125 10.54 9.13 2.81
C GLU A 125 10.12 7.67 2.64
N VAL A 126 9.86 6.94 3.73
CA VAL A 126 9.35 5.56 3.67
C VAL A 126 7.97 5.50 3.01
N ASN A 127 7.05 6.38 3.41
CA ASN A 127 5.71 6.43 2.82
C ASN A 127 5.74 6.79 1.33
N LYS A 128 6.61 7.73 0.95
CA LYS A 128 6.84 8.11 -0.44
C LYS A 128 7.38 6.93 -1.27
N ALA A 129 8.34 6.18 -0.72
CA ALA A 129 8.88 4.99 -1.37
C ALA A 129 7.81 3.88 -1.50
N GLU A 130 7.01 3.66 -0.47
CA GLU A 130 5.88 2.71 -0.50
C GLU A 130 4.87 3.07 -1.59
N SER A 131 4.52 4.36 -1.69
CA SER A 131 3.61 4.86 -2.72
C SER A 131 4.17 4.67 -4.13
N ALA A 132 5.47 4.90 -4.33
CA ALA A 132 6.14 4.67 -5.61
C ALA A 132 6.15 3.19 -5.97
N ILE A 133 6.51 2.30 -5.04
CA ILE A 133 6.50 0.84 -5.25
C ILE A 133 5.09 0.35 -5.59
N SER A 134 4.07 0.85 -4.90
CA SER A 134 2.68 0.49 -5.17
C SER A 134 2.24 0.88 -6.58
N LEU A 135 2.61 2.08 -7.04
CA LEU A 135 2.32 2.56 -8.40
C LEU A 135 3.07 1.73 -9.45
N ASP A 136 4.37 1.51 -9.26
CA ASP A 136 5.20 0.73 -10.18
C ASP A 136 4.73 -0.73 -10.25
N SER A 137 4.29 -1.30 -9.13
CA SER A 137 3.72 -2.66 -9.09
C SER A 137 2.43 -2.79 -9.90
N ALA A 138 1.57 -1.76 -9.87
CA ALA A 138 0.34 -1.74 -10.67
C ALA A 138 0.65 -1.67 -12.17
N ILE A 139 1.60 -0.83 -12.58
CA ILE A 139 2.08 -0.72 -13.97
C ILE A 139 2.70 -2.04 -14.42
N PHE A 140 3.55 -2.65 -13.58
CA PHE A 140 4.17 -3.94 -13.88
C PHE A 140 3.15 -5.06 -14.07
N LEU A 141 2.08 -5.07 -13.27
CA LEU A 141 1.00 -6.05 -13.42
C LEU A 141 0.27 -5.87 -14.76
N GLU A 142 -0.05 -4.64 -15.13
CA GLU A 142 -0.69 -4.31 -16.42
C GLU A 142 0.20 -4.71 -17.60
N ASP A 143 1.49 -4.38 -17.55
CA ASP A 143 2.45 -4.77 -18.60
C ASP A 143 2.61 -6.30 -18.70
N SER A 144 2.58 -6.99 -17.56
CA SER A 144 2.64 -8.45 -17.51
C SER A 144 1.41 -9.10 -18.15
N GLU A 145 0.21 -8.57 -17.89
CA GLU A 145 -1.03 -9.02 -18.54
C GLU A 145 -1.02 -8.75 -20.04
N ASN A 146 -0.53 -7.58 -20.46
CA ASN A 146 -0.38 -7.23 -21.87
C ASN A 146 0.61 -8.19 -22.57
N LEU A 147 1.73 -8.48 -21.94
CA LEU A 147 2.72 -9.43 -22.46
C LEU A 147 2.14 -10.85 -22.56
N TYR A 148 1.43 -11.30 -21.53
CA TYR A 148 0.77 -12.62 -21.53
C TYR A 148 -0.28 -12.72 -22.65
N SER A 149 -1.09 -11.69 -22.82
CA SER A 149 -2.11 -11.65 -23.88
C SER A 149 -1.49 -11.64 -25.26
N ALA A 150 -0.40 -10.88 -25.47
CA ALA A 150 0.35 -10.85 -26.71
C ALA A 150 0.98 -12.21 -27.03
N TYR A 151 1.59 -12.86 -26.04
CA TYR A 151 2.16 -14.20 -26.18
C TYR A 151 1.10 -15.26 -26.52
N ASN A 152 -0.05 -15.23 -25.88
CA ASN A 152 -1.17 -16.13 -26.18
C ASN A 152 -1.71 -15.92 -27.60
N ASN A 153 -1.83 -14.66 -28.04
CA ASN A 153 -2.26 -14.34 -29.39
C ASN A 153 -1.26 -14.81 -30.46
N ILE A 154 0.05 -14.75 -30.18
CA ILE A 154 1.10 -15.27 -31.08
C ILE A 154 1.04 -16.80 -31.16
N ASN A 155 0.85 -17.48 -30.03
CA ASN A 155 0.73 -18.94 -30.00
C ASN A 155 -0.52 -19.43 -30.74
N LEU A 156 -1.66 -18.74 -30.61
CA LEU A 156 -2.87 -19.07 -31.37
C LEU A 156 -2.71 -18.87 -32.88
N ARG A 157 -1.85 -17.96 -33.32
CA ARG A 157 -1.52 -17.76 -34.75
C ARG A 157 -0.43 -18.70 -35.29
N ARG A 158 0.43 -19.23 -34.41
CA ARG A 158 1.50 -20.19 -34.80
C ARG A 158 1.07 -21.65 -34.82
N VAL A 159 -0.09 -21.98 -34.28
CA VAL A 159 -0.66 -23.29 -34.49
C VAL A 159 -1.06 -23.35 -35.96
N PHE A 160 -0.14 -23.82 -36.85
CA PHE A 160 -0.60 -24.49 -38.08
C PHE A 160 -1.69 -25.43 -37.64
N PRO A 161 -2.94 -25.22 -38.08
CA PRO A 161 -4.01 -26.09 -37.60
C PRO A 161 -3.52 -27.51 -37.92
N ASN A 162 -3.51 -28.35 -36.87
CA ASN A 162 -3.08 -29.75 -36.95
C ASN A 162 -3.78 -30.48 -38.12
N SER A 163 -4.89 -29.88 -38.59
CA SER A 163 -5.62 -30.27 -39.79
C SER A 163 -4.80 -30.21 -41.08
N TYR A 164 -3.83 -29.29 -41.27
CA TYR A 164 -3.00 -29.30 -42.48
C TYR A 164 -2.00 -30.46 -42.50
N ILE A 165 -1.44 -30.81 -41.34
CA ILE A 165 -0.53 -31.95 -41.22
C ILE A 165 -1.32 -33.25 -41.43
N THR A 166 -2.52 -33.36 -40.85
CA THR A 166 -3.39 -34.55 -41.05
C THR A 166 -3.90 -34.67 -42.49
N ILE A 167 -4.25 -33.56 -43.13
CA ILE A 167 -4.69 -33.58 -44.56
C ILE A 167 -3.55 -33.95 -45.45
N VAL A 168 -2.34 -33.39 -45.30
CA VAL A 168 -1.17 -33.73 -46.11
C VAL A 168 -0.76 -35.19 -45.89
N SER A 169 -0.76 -35.69 -44.66
CA SER A 169 -0.44 -37.09 -44.41
C SER A 169 -1.49 -38.06 -45.00
N ALA A 170 -2.78 -37.70 -44.95
CA ALA A 170 -3.85 -38.49 -45.55
C ALA A 170 -3.74 -38.56 -47.10
N ILE A 171 -3.40 -37.44 -47.73
CA ILE A 171 -3.16 -37.38 -49.19
C ILE A 171 -1.95 -38.26 -49.60
N LEU A 172 -0.86 -38.18 -48.83
CA LEU A 172 0.34 -39.00 -49.08
C LEU A 172 0.02 -40.50 -48.89
N ALA A 173 -0.73 -40.86 -47.88
CA ALA A 173 -1.15 -42.25 -47.64
C ALA A 173 -2.07 -42.78 -48.78
N ALA A 174 -3.03 -41.98 -49.24
CA ALA A 174 -3.89 -42.32 -50.34
C ALA A 174 -3.10 -42.49 -51.67
N ALA A 175 -2.15 -41.58 -51.96
CA ALA A 175 -1.27 -41.65 -53.14
C ALA A 175 -0.40 -42.92 -53.11
N SER A 176 0.15 -43.28 -51.96
CA SER A 176 0.94 -44.52 -51.81
C SER A 176 0.09 -45.80 -52.02
N LEU A 177 -1.14 -45.80 -51.57
CA LEU A 177 -2.09 -46.91 -51.77
C LEU A 177 -2.47 -47.09 -53.25
N VAL A 178 -2.72 -45.97 -53.95
CA VAL A 178 -2.99 -45.98 -55.38
C VAL A 178 -1.77 -46.48 -56.15
N PHE A 179 -0.57 -46.04 -55.79
CA PHE A 179 0.67 -46.51 -56.41
C PHE A 179 0.90 -48.04 -56.25
N LEU A 180 0.62 -48.56 -55.05
CA LEU A 180 0.70 -49.99 -54.75
C LEU A 180 -0.32 -50.80 -55.61
N LEU A 181 -1.56 -50.33 -55.71
CA LEU A 181 -2.58 -50.98 -56.53
C LEU A 181 -2.19 -51.00 -58.01
N LEU A 182 -1.70 -49.89 -58.53
CA LEU A 182 -1.25 -49.82 -59.92
C LEU A 182 -0.03 -50.75 -60.17
N SER A 183 0.90 -50.85 -59.22
CA SER A 183 2.03 -51.75 -59.26
C SER A 183 1.61 -53.23 -59.32
N ILE A 184 0.67 -53.59 -58.44
CA ILE A 184 0.08 -54.96 -58.42
C ILE A 184 -0.61 -55.27 -59.75
N PHE A 185 -1.44 -54.33 -60.25
CA PHE A 185 -2.16 -54.50 -61.50
C PHE A 185 -1.22 -54.63 -62.73
N SER A 186 -0.17 -53.83 -62.73
CA SER A 186 0.87 -53.91 -63.74
C SER A 186 1.61 -55.27 -63.74
N THR A 187 1.90 -55.79 -62.54
CA THR A 187 2.57 -57.09 -62.36
C THR A 187 1.64 -58.24 -62.77
N GLN A 188 0.36 -58.18 -62.42
CA GLN A 188 -0.61 -59.17 -62.87
C GLN A 188 -0.84 -59.18 -64.36
N LYS A 189 -0.90 -58.00 -65.01
CA LYS A 189 -1.04 -57.86 -66.43
C LYS A 189 0.16 -58.46 -67.16
N GLY A 190 1.40 -58.29 -66.65
CA GLY A 190 2.62 -58.86 -67.15
C GLY A 190 2.64 -60.40 -67.01
N GLN A 191 2.10 -60.92 -65.93
CA GLN A 191 1.99 -62.40 -65.75
C GLN A 191 0.94 -63.04 -66.66
N LEU A 192 -0.22 -62.37 -66.83
CA LEU A 192 -1.25 -62.86 -67.78
C LEU A 192 -0.76 -62.85 -69.25
N SER A 193 0.01 -61.84 -69.63
CA SER A 193 0.61 -61.76 -70.96
C SER A 193 1.58 -62.92 -71.21
N LYS A 194 2.46 -63.21 -70.26
CA LYS A 194 3.41 -64.36 -70.35
C LYS A 194 2.69 -65.72 -70.35
N SER A 195 1.64 -65.88 -69.57
CA SER A 195 0.83 -67.10 -69.54
C SER A 195 0.09 -67.34 -70.87
N ASN A 196 -0.40 -66.24 -71.49
CA ASN A 196 -1.04 -66.35 -72.82
C ASN A 196 -0.08 -66.60 -73.91
N GLU A 197 1.16 -66.11 -73.87
CA GLU A 197 2.23 -66.44 -74.84
C GLU A 197 2.66 -67.91 -74.67
N ALA A 198 2.85 -68.42 -73.48
CA ALA A 198 3.17 -69.79 -73.20
C ALA A 198 2.09 -70.76 -73.72
N ASN A 199 0.79 -70.44 -73.50
CA ASN A 199 -0.32 -71.23 -74.05
C ASN A 199 -0.42 -71.19 -75.56
N LYS A 200 -0.08 -70.09 -76.21
CA LYS A 200 -0.01 -70.03 -77.67
C LYS A 200 1.12 -70.88 -78.28
N GLN A 201 2.29 -70.98 -77.62
CA GLN A 201 3.36 -71.83 -78.02
C GLN A 201 3.08 -73.32 -77.86
N GLN A 202 2.30 -73.72 -76.86
CA GLN A 202 1.83 -75.10 -76.65
C GLN A 202 0.78 -75.55 -77.66
N GLN A 203 0.02 -74.64 -78.30
CA GLN A 203 -0.94 -74.98 -79.35
C GLN A 203 -0.42 -75.07 -80.75
N GLN A 204 0.89 -74.66 -80.96
CA GLN A 204 1.53 -74.71 -82.27
C GLN A 204 2.59 -75.82 -82.39
N ALA A 205 2.74 -76.69 -81.39
CA ALA A 205 3.58 -77.89 -81.38
C ALA A 205 2.72 -79.14 -81.45
#